data_2b7e1dfbf1d69a3d6f3b8ac121e44ffe
#
_entry.id   2b7e1dfbf1d69a3d6f3b8ac121e44ffe
#
_cell.length_a   1.000
_cell.length_b   1.000
_cell.length_c   1.000
_cell.angle_alpha   90.00
_cell.angle_beta   90.00
_cell.angle_gamma   90.00
#
_symmetry.space_group_name_H-M   'P 1'
#
loop_
_entity.id
_entity.type
_entity.pdbx_description
1 polymer ?
#
loop_
_entity_poly.entity_id
_entity_poly.type
_entity_poly.pdbx_seq_one_letter_code
_entity_poly.pdbx_strand_id
1 'polypeptide(L)'
;MGYPDRQVTETRNTVSFSAAGHRWGVILAGGDGTRLQPLTRLACGDNRPKQFCPLLGGKTLLAHTRQRIAKAIDPDHVLFVLTKKHEPFYKRALESIPGFQKIVQPHNQGTLPAILWSLLHLFHADERALVAFFPSDHYFGDEAAFISTIERSFDFAEKEPDSVILLGAGAERPETEYGWIEPGSVTLSGFGREFVSVRRFWEKPPLETARLLLAQGCLWNTFVMIGSVAAFLEMIRNTAPVLFETFKSALPHSEVEFDERKMQVIYDTMASSDFSREVLAASTERLRVASCGEVGWSDLGEPRRFIAALAQNGTDNPWAATDICNKCGLTHEQIVTLSGPEKNKIQFHESAMLSSSR
;
A
#
# COMPACT_ATOMS: atom_id res chain seq x y z
N MET A 1 -30.69 -47.68 -35.02
CA MET A 1 -29.29 -47.42 -34.62
C MET A 1 -29.28 -46.05 -33.95
N GLY A 2 -29.34 -46.06 -32.61
CA GLY A 2 -29.36 -44.82 -31.83
C GLY A 2 -27.93 -44.45 -31.42
N TYR A 3 -27.58 -43.20 -31.56
CA TYR A 3 -26.34 -42.63 -31.03
C TYR A 3 -26.56 -42.36 -29.56
N PRO A 4 -25.58 -42.65 -28.66
CA PRO A 4 -25.68 -42.28 -27.25
C PRO A 4 -25.30 -40.82 -27.06
N ASP A 5 -26.19 -40.09 -26.37
CA ASP A 5 -25.93 -38.77 -25.79
C ASP A 5 -24.70 -38.82 -24.87
N ARG A 6 -23.63 -38.11 -25.24
CA ARG A 6 -22.54 -37.81 -24.33
C ARG A 6 -22.93 -36.58 -23.49
N GLN A 7 -23.39 -36.83 -22.28
CA GLN A 7 -23.41 -35.79 -21.24
C GLN A 7 -21.97 -35.40 -20.95
N VAL A 8 -21.60 -34.19 -21.38
CA VAL A 8 -20.38 -33.51 -20.92
C VAL A 8 -20.70 -32.99 -19.53
N THR A 9 -20.27 -33.73 -18.53
CA THR A 9 -20.22 -33.23 -17.14
C THR A 9 -19.07 -32.21 -17.03
N GLU A 10 -19.41 -30.92 -17.16
CA GLU A 10 -18.52 -29.83 -16.71
C GLU A 10 -18.37 -29.95 -15.21
N THR A 11 -17.26 -30.54 -14.77
CA THR A 11 -16.77 -30.41 -13.40
C THR A 11 -16.25 -28.98 -13.25
N ARG A 12 -17.12 -28.06 -12.84
CA ARG A 12 -16.69 -26.80 -12.22
C ARG A 12 -15.94 -27.20 -10.96
N ASN A 13 -14.61 -27.01 -10.96
CA ASN A 13 -13.80 -27.02 -9.76
C ASN A 13 -14.21 -25.79 -8.92
N THR A 14 -15.32 -25.89 -8.20
CA THR A 14 -15.65 -24.96 -7.14
C THR A 14 -14.73 -25.28 -5.97
N VAL A 15 -13.65 -24.53 -5.86
CA VAL A 15 -12.85 -24.50 -4.64
C VAL A 15 -13.79 -23.99 -3.54
N SER A 16 -14.19 -24.85 -2.60
CA SER A 16 -15.00 -24.43 -1.46
C SER A 16 -14.10 -23.72 -0.47
N PHE A 17 -14.12 -22.40 -0.46
CA PHE A 17 -13.44 -21.60 0.54
C PHE A 17 -14.20 -21.65 1.88
N SER A 18 -13.48 -21.84 3.01
CA SER A 18 -14.03 -21.63 4.35
C SER A 18 -14.33 -20.12 4.56
N ALA A 19 -15.08 -19.74 5.60
CA ALA A 19 -15.40 -18.31 5.84
C ALA A 19 -14.16 -17.40 5.94
N ALA A 20 -13.01 -17.90 6.38
CA ALA A 20 -11.72 -17.21 6.30
C ALA A 20 -11.15 -17.15 4.87
N GLY A 21 -11.68 -17.94 3.93
CA GLY A 21 -11.18 -18.09 2.57
C GLY A 21 -11.54 -16.96 1.60
N HIS A 22 -12.30 -15.95 2.04
CA HIS A 22 -12.67 -14.81 1.21
C HIS A 22 -11.86 -13.54 1.51
N ARG A 23 -10.86 -13.60 2.42
CA ARG A 23 -10.00 -12.45 2.77
C ARG A 23 -8.78 -12.43 1.87
N TRP A 24 -8.66 -11.37 1.08
CA TRP A 24 -7.58 -11.17 0.12
C TRP A 24 -6.72 -9.96 0.49
N GLY A 25 -5.43 -10.06 0.21
CA GLY A 25 -4.49 -8.95 0.30
C GLY A 25 -4.02 -8.52 -1.10
N VAL A 26 -3.96 -7.22 -1.35
CA VAL A 26 -3.36 -6.66 -2.57
C VAL A 26 -2.20 -5.78 -2.18
N ILE A 27 -0.98 -6.17 -2.56
CA ILE A 27 0.23 -5.39 -2.33
C ILE A 27 0.50 -4.52 -3.55
N LEU A 28 0.41 -3.21 -3.37
CA LEU A 28 0.67 -2.23 -4.42
C LEU A 28 2.17 -1.93 -4.51
N ALA A 29 2.85 -2.52 -5.49
CA ALA A 29 4.30 -2.45 -5.68
C ALA A 29 4.71 -1.87 -7.04
N GLY A 30 3.79 -1.18 -7.74
CA GLY A 30 4.03 -0.59 -9.07
C GLY A 30 4.67 0.80 -9.07
N GLY A 31 4.80 1.46 -7.93
CA GLY A 31 5.32 2.82 -7.82
C GLY A 31 6.80 2.95 -8.17
N ASP A 32 7.18 4.05 -8.82
CA ASP A 32 8.57 4.31 -9.27
C ASP A 32 9.51 4.78 -8.16
N GLY A 33 9.00 5.27 -7.03
CA GLY A 33 9.78 5.65 -5.86
C GLY A 33 10.84 6.74 -6.10
N THR A 34 10.60 7.65 -7.04
CA THR A 34 11.58 8.62 -7.57
C THR A 34 12.19 9.53 -6.51
N ARG A 35 11.42 9.91 -5.49
CA ARG A 35 11.89 10.81 -4.39
C ARG A 35 13.03 10.22 -3.58
N LEU A 36 13.09 8.89 -3.43
CA LEU A 36 14.15 8.20 -2.69
C LEU A 36 15.25 7.60 -3.57
N GLN A 37 15.27 7.85 -4.87
CA GLN A 37 16.31 7.34 -5.76
C GLN A 37 17.75 7.70 -5.32
N PRO A 38 18.05 8.89 -4.77
CA PRO A 38 19.39 9.15 -4.24
C PRO A 38 19.80 8.16 -3.14
N LEU A 39 18.84 7.80 -2.26
CA LEU A 39 19.06 6.83 -1.19
C LEU A 39 19.16 5.39 -1.73
N THR A 40 18.26 4.98 -2.63
CA THR A 40 18.31 3.63 -3.19
C THR A 40 19.54 3.41 -4.06
N ARG A 41 20.01 4.44 -4.77
CA ARG A 41 21.27 4.38 -5.50
C ARG A 41 22.48 4.22 -4.59
N LEU A 42 22.48 4.91 -3.46
CA LEU A 42 23.53 4.74 -2.44
C LEU A 42 23.51 3.32 -1.89
N ALA A 43 22.31 2.77 -1.66
CA ALA A 43 22.08 1.48 -1.06
C ALA A 43 22.40 0.31 -1.94
N CYS A 44 21.96 0.38 -3.16
CA CYS A 44 21.92 -0.76 -4.06
C CYS A 44 22.81 -0.57 -5.30
N GLY A 45 23.38 0.63 -5.47
CA GLY A 45 24.20 0.96 -6.65
C GLY A 45 23.39 1.24 -7.92
N ASP A 46 22.05 1.18 -7.86
CA ASP A 46 21.14 1.38 -8.98
C ASP A 46 19.89 2.22 -8.60
N ASN A 47 19.05 2.52 -9.60
CA ASN A 47 17.83 3.32 -9.42
C ASN A 47 16.57 2.47 -9.12
N ARG A 48 16.74 1.33 -8.47
CA ARG A 48 15.58 0.50 -8.13
C ARG A 48 14.59 1.25 -7.23
N PRO A 49 13.29 1.03 -7.40
CA PRO A 49 12.28 1.59 -6.49
C PRO A 49 12.49 1.10 -5.05
N LYS A 50 12.17 1.95 -4.07
CA LYS A 50 12.44 1.72 -2.64
C LYS A 50 11.89 0.39 -2.13
N GLN A 51 10.73 -0.07 -2.62
CA GLN A 51 10.12 -1.34 -2.22
C GLN A 51 10.97 -2.57 -2.53
N PHE A 52 11.89 -2.48 -3.50
CA PHE A 52 12.80 -3.55 -3.86
C PHE A 52 14.22 -3.38 -3.29
N CYS A 53 14.42 -2.36 -2.47
CA CYS A 53 15.71 -2.09 -1.85
C CYS A 53 15.76 -2.70 -0.44
N PRO A 54 16.84 -3.41 -0.05
CA PRO A 54 17.00 -4.01 1.28
C PRO A 54 17.38 -2.94 2.31
N LEU A 55 16.45 -2.04 2.60
CA LEU A 55 16.65 -0.86 3.42
C LEU A 55 16.56 -1.12 4.93
N LEU A 56 15.82 -2.15 5.35
CA LEU A 56 15.57 -2.47 6.76
C LEU A 56 16.05 -3.90 7.07
N GLY A 57 17.06 -4.04 7.91
CA GLY A 57 17.56 -5.35 8.36
C GLY A 57 17.96 -6.32 7.23
N GLY A 58 18.46 -5.79 6.09
CA GLY A 58 18.85 -6.59 4.93
C GLY A 58 17.69 -7.17 4.10
N LYS A 59 16.45 -6.86 4.45
CA LYS A 59 15.25 -7.26 3.70
C LYS A 59 14.66 -6.08 2.93
N THR A 60 14.02 -6.37 1.79
CA THR A 60 13.29 -5.36 1.02
C THR A 60 12.01 -4.94 1.74
N LEU A 61 11.53 -3.72 1.52
CA LEU A 61 10.26 -3.26 2.10
C LEU A 61 9.08 -4.12 1.64
N LEU A 62 9.11 -4.60 0.41
CA LEU A 62 8.14 -5.59 -0.10
C LEU A 62 8.16 -6.89 0.71
N ALA A 63 9.35 -7.39 1.09
CA ALA A 63 9.47 -8.60 1.91
C ALA A 63 8.92 -8.37 3.32
N HIS A 64 9.18 -7.21 3.92
CA HIS A 64 8.58 -6.82 5.21
C HIS A 64 7.06 -6.77 5.13
N THR A 65 6.49 -6.14 4.09
CA THR A 65 5.04 -6.07 3.90
C THR A 65 4.44 -7.47 3.75
N ARG A 66 5.03 -8.35 2.93
CA ARG A 66 4.60 -9.76 2.80
C ARG A 66 4.58 -10.49 4.14
N GLN A 67 5.67 -10.40 4.91
CA GLN A 67 5.77 -11.06 6.22
C GLN A 67 4.77 -10.53 7.22
N ARG A 68 4.49 -9.22 7.19
CA ARG A 68 3.53 -8.58 8.06
C ARG A 68 2.13 -9.06 7.79
N ILE A 69 1.66 -8.97 6.53
CA ILE A 69 0.28 -9.32 6.19
C ILE A 69 0.00 -10.83 6.23
N ALA A 70 1.02 -11.69 6.10
CA ALA A 70 0.88 -13.14 6.27
C ALA A 70 0.45 -13.56 7.69
N LYS A 71 0.42 -12.63 8.65
CA LYS A 71 -0.14 -12.84 9.99
C LYS A 71 -1.67 -12.78 10.02
N ALA A 72 -2.31 -12.17 9.01
CA ALA A 72 -3.77 -11.98 8.92
C ALA A 72 -4.39 -12.52 7.63
N ILE A 73 -3.61 -12.75 6.60
CA ILE A 73 -4.08 -13.15 5.26
C ILE A 73 -3.24 -14.33 4.78
N ASP A 74 -3.92 -15.38 4.28
CA ASP A 74 -3.26 -16.53 3.70
C ASP A 74 -2.35 -16.10 2.53
N PRO A 75 -1.09 -16.53 2.46
CA PRO A 75 -0.19 -16.23 1.34
C PRO A 75 -0.76 -16.59 -0.05
N ASP A 76 -1.60 -17.60 -0.14
CA ASP A 76 -2.26 -18.00 -1.38
C ASP A 76 -3.37 -17.01 -1.81
N HIS A 77 -3.82 -16.14 -0.92
CA HIS A 77 -4.77 -15.07 -1.16
C HIS A 77 -4.12 -13.67 -1.23
N VAL A 78 -2.86 -13.60 -1.65
CA VAL A 78 -2.16 -12.32 -1.80
C VAL A 78 -1.86 -12.05 -3.27
N LEU A 79 -2.35 -10.92 -3.80
CA LEU A 79 -1.99 -10.41 -5.12
C LEU A 79 -0.88 -9.35 -5.03
N PHE A 80 -0.02 -9.33 -6.05
CA PHE A 80 1.04 -8.34 -6.22
C PHE A 80 0.75 -7.50 -7.47
N VAL A 81 0.55 -6.21 -7.29
CA VAL A 81 0.42 -5.26 -8.40
C VAL A 81 1.78 -4.67 -8.69
N LEU A 82 2.32 -5.00 -9.83
CA LEU A 82 3.69 -4.74 -10.26
C LEU A 82 3.70 -3.87 -11.53
N THR A 83 4.86 -3.39 -11.93
CA THR A 83 5.07 -2.71 -13.22
C THR A 83 6.16 -3.42 -14.01
N LYS A 84 5.93 -3.65 -15.30
CA LYS A 84 6.83 -4.40 -16.20
C LYS A 84 8.27 -3.91 -16.16
N LYS A 85 8.47 -2.61 -16.13
CA LYS A 85 9.80 -1.98 -16.06
C LYS A 85 10.58 -2.37 -14.78
N HIS A 86 9.91 -2.82 -13.71
CA HIS A 86 10.54 -3.24 -12.46
C HIS A 86 10.85 -4.74 -12.39
N GLU A 87 10.57 -5.50 -13.46
CA GLU A 87 10.80 -6.95 -13.50
C GLU A 87 12.21 -7.38 -13.03
N PRO A 88 13.31 -6.70 -13.42
CA PRO A 88 14.65 -7.07 -12.97
C PRO A 88 14.82 -7.10 -11.44
N PHE A 89 13.99 -6.33 -10.71
CA PHE A 89 14.09 -6.19 -9.25
C PHE A 89 13.17 -7.16 -8.49
N TYR A 90 12.01 -7.53 -9.04
CA TYR A 90 11.07 -8.42 -8.34
C TYR A 90 11.09 -9.86 -8.85
N LYS A 91 11.57 -10.16 -10.05
CA LYS A 91 11.51 -11.49 -10.67
C LYS A 91 12.00 -12.59 -9.73
N ARG A 92 13.21 -12.45 -9.19
CA ARG A 92 13.78 -13.42 -8.26
C ARG A 92 13.05 -13.47 -6.93
N ALA A 93 12.62 -12.31 -6.40
CA ALA A 93 11.94 -12.23 -5.10
C ALA A 93 10.53 -12.85 -5.11
N LEU A 94 9.89 -12.89 -6.28
CA LEU A 94 8.55 -13.42 -6.50
C LEU A 94 8.52 -14.64 -7.45
N GLU A 95 9.65 -15.33 -7.61
CA GLU A 95 9.77 -16.49 -8.50
C GLU A 95 8.83 -17.63 -8.10
N SER A 96 8.71 -17.89 -6.80
CA SER A 96 7.82 -18.92 -6.24
C SER A 96 6.35 -18.54 -6.22
N ILE A 97 6.01 -17.30 -6.52
CA ILE A 97 4.62 -16.83 -6.52
C ILE A 97 3.96 -17.23 -7.83
N PRO A 98 2.77 -17.87 -7.81
CA PRO A 98 2.00 -18.21 -9.00
C PRO A 98 1.71 -17.01 -9.91
N GLY A 99 1.55 -17.26 -11.22
CA GLY A 99 1.28 -16.21 -12.20
C GLY A 99 0.00 -15.42 -11.89
N PHE A 100 -1.07 -16.11 -11.52
CA PHE A 100 -2.37 -15.51 -11.22
C PHE A 100 -2.33 -14.52 -10.03
N GLN A 101 -1.36 -14.65 -9.14
CA GLN A 101 -1.15 -13.72 -8.02
C GLN A 101 -0.34 -12.46 -8.42
N LYS A 102 0.06 -12.34 -9.69
CA LYS A 102 0.87 -11.21 -10.19
C LYS A 102 0.12 -10.45 -11.27
N ILE A 103 -0.24 -9.22 -10.97
CA ILE A 103 -0.79 -8.27 -11.94
C ILE A 103 0.34 -7.34 -12.38
N VAL A 104 0.78 -7.49 -13.63
CA VAL A 104 1.92 -6.73 -14.16
C VAL A 104 1.42 -5.64 -15.10
N GLN A 105 1.39 -4.40 -14.59
CA GLN A 105 1.01 -3.24 -15.37
C GLN A 105 2.07 -2.95 -16.45
N PRO A 106 1.69 -2.58 -17.69
CA PRO A 106 2.62 -2.17 -18.74
C PRO A 106 3.55 -1.06 -18.29
N HIS A 107 2.99 -0.01 -17.69
CA HIS A 107 3.69 1.09 -17.06
C HIS A 107 2.83 1.72 -15.94
N ASN A 108 3.40 2.65 -15.17
CA ASN A 108 2.69 3.30 -14.07
C ASN A 108 1.79 4.41 -14.61
N GLN A 109 0.48 4.29 -14.39
CA GLN A 109 -0.54 5.29 -14.70
C GLN A 109 -1.31 5.75 -13.45
N GLY A 110 -0.68 5.66 -12.29
CA GLY A 110 -1.26 6.06 -11.02
C GLY A 110 -1.93 4.91 -10.26
N THR A 111 -2.57 5.26 -9.15
CA THR A 111 -3.11 4.27 -8.21
C THR A 111 -4.48 3.72 -8.62
N LEU A 112 -5.32 4.51 -9.30
CA LEU A 112 -6.66 4.08 -9.68
C LEU A 112 -6.66 2.92 -10.68
N PRO A 113 -5.89 2.92 -11.78
CA PRO A 113 -5.83 1.78 -12.70
C PRO A 113 -5.31 0.50 -12.04
N ALA A 114 -4.30 0.63 -11.18
CA ALA A 114 -3.72 -0.48 -10.43
C ALA A 114 -4.77 -1.17 -9.53
N ILE A 115 -5.53 -0.37 -8.78
CA ILE A 115 -6.60 -0.84 -7.89
C ILE A 115 -7.74 -1.43 -8.71
N LEU A 116 -8.21 -0.75 -9.75
CA LEU A 116 -9.31 -1.22 -10.60
C LEU A 116 -9.00 -2.57 -11.24
N TRP A 117 -7.79 -2.73 -11.81
CA TRP A 117 -7.38 -4.00 -12.41
C TRP A 117 -7.38 -5.13 -11.38
N SER A 118 -6.81 -4.89 -10.20
CA SER A 118 -6.77 -5.90 -9.14
C SER A 118 -8.18 -6.28 -8.63
N LEU A 119 -9.07 -5.32 -8.52
CA LEU A 119 -10.46 -5.56 -8.12
C LEU A 119 -11.23 -6.38 -9.14
N LEU A 120 -11.10 -6.06 -10.43
CA LEU A 120 -11.74 -6.82 -11.50
C LEU A 120 -11.20 -8.26 -11.58
N HIS A 121 -9.89 -8.43 -11.37
CA HIS A 121 -9.27 -9.74 -11.28
C HIS A 121 -9.81 -10.55 -10.10
N LEU A 122 -9.90 -9.93 -8.90
CA LEU A 122 -10.45 -10.57 -7.71
C LEU A 122 -11.94 -10.89 -7.86
N PHE A 123 -12.73 -9.96 -8.38
CA PHE A 123 -14.17 -10.16 -8.58
C PHE A 123 -14.47 -11.38 -9.46
N HIS A 124 -13.63 -11.58 -10.49
CA HIS A 124 -13.75 -12.76 -11.34
C HIS A 124 -13.38 -14.06 -10.62
N ALA A 125 -12.37 -14.01 -9.75
CA ALA A 125 -11.92 -15.19 -8.99
C ALA A 125 -12.83 -15.51 -7.79
N ASP A 126 -13.34 -14.49 -7.12
CA ASP A 126 -14.18 -14.61 -5.92
C ASP A 126 -15.06 -13.36 -5.76
N GLU A 127 -16.33 -13.45 -6.20
CA GLU A 127 -17.30 -12.35 -6.12
C GLU A 127 -17.59 -11.89 -4.68
N ARG A 128 -17.33 -12.74 -3.67
CA ARG A 128 -17.53 -12.44 -2.25
C ARG A 128 -16.27 -11.96 -1.56
N ALA A 129 -15.19 -11.75 -2.30
CA ALA A 129 -13.91 -11.35 -1.73
C ALA A 129 -14.02 -10.07 -0.90
N LEU A 130 -13.46 -10.13 0.30
CA LEU A 130 -13.08 -8.98 1.11
C LEU A 130 -11.61 -8.70 0.84
N VAL A 131 -11.28 -7.50 0.45
CA VAL A 131 -9.92 -7.12 0.04
C VAL A 131 -9.34 -6.08 0.96
N ALA A 132 -8.06 -6.26 1.30
CA ALA A 132 -7.25 -5.24 1.95
C ALA A 132 -6.10 -4.82 1.01
N PHE A 133 -6.01 -3.52 0.74
CA PHE A 133 -4.92 -2.92 -0.04
C PHE A 133 -3.78 -2.49 0.88
N PHE A 134 -2.55 -2.81 0.49
CA PHE A 134 -1.33 -2.49 1.23
C PHE A 134 -0.30 -1.83 0.31
N PRO A 135 0.20 -0.63 0.66
CA PRO A 135 1.43 -0.14 0.06
C PRO A 135 2.60 -1.09 0.38
N SER A 136 3.43 -1.35 -0.63
CA SER A 136 4.57 -2.28 -0.51
C SER A 136 5.77 -1.73 0.26
N ASP A 137 5.74 -0.45 0.61
CA ASP A 137 6.89 0.35 0.99
C ASP A 137 6.66 1.21 2.25
N HIS A 138 5.56 0.93 2.99
CA HIS A 138 5.24 1.59 4.25
C HIS A 138 5.79 0.81 5.46
N TYR A 139 6.16 1.58 6.48
CA TYR A 139 6.65 1.09 7.75
C TYR A 139 5.58 1.22 8.85
N PHE A 140 5.55 0.24 9.74
CA PHE A 140 4.72 0.22 10.95
C PHE A 140 5.61 -0.28 12.10
N GLY A 141 5.76 0.51 13.15
CA GLY A 141 6.58 0.17 14.32
C GLY A 141 5.90 -0.89 15.20
N ASP A 142 4.61 -0.72 15.48
CA ASP A 142 3.80 -1.74 16.19
C ASP A 142 2.99 -2.57 15.18
N GLU A 143 3.62 -3.64 14.69
CA GLU A 143 2.97 -4.57 13.76
C GLU A 143 1.80 -5.34 14.41
N ALA A 144 1.82 -5.59 15.73
CA ALA A 144 0.77 -6.34 16.39
C ALA A 144 -0.53 -5.52 16.45
N ALA A 145 -0.45 -4.25 16.86
CA ALA A 145 -1.59 -3.33 16.83
C ALA A 145 -2.12 -3.11 15.42
N PHE A 146 -1.21 -2.98 14.43
CA PHE A 146 -1.58 -2.87 13.02
C PHE A 146 -2.38 -4.09 12.53
N ILE A 147 -1.88 -5.32 12.76
CA ILE A 147 -2.55 -6.56 12.34
C ILE A 147 -3.89 -6.72 13.05
N SER A 148 -3.97 -6.45 14.34
CA SER A 148 -5.24 -6.48 15.07
C SER A 148 -6.28 -5.53 14.48
N THR A 149 -5.86 -4.33 14.01
CA THR A 149 -6.77 -3.40 13.35
C THR A 149 -7.22 -3.92 11.97
N ILE A 150 -6.35 -4.61 11.22
CA ILE A 150 -6.71 -5.27 9.95
C ILE A 150 -7.78 -6.33 10.18
N GLU A 151 -7.59 -7.21 11.17
CA GLU A 151 -8.54 -8.29 11.48
C GLU A 151 -9.92 -7.74 11.82
N ARG A 152 -9.99 -6.75 12.74
CA ARG A 152 -11.25 -6.09 13.09
C ARG A 152 -11.89 -5.36 11.91
N SER A 153 -11.07 -4.81 11.00
CA SER A 153 -11.59 -4.15 9.79
C SER A 153 -12.20 -5.16 8.82
N PHE A 154 -11.66 -6.36 8.70
CA PHE A 154 -12.29 -7.44 7.94
C PHE A 154 -13.62 -7.87 8.58
N ASP A 155 -13.63 -8.06 9.91
CA ASP A 155 -14.86 -8.41 10.65
C ASP A 155 -15.96 -7.36 10.50
N PHE A 156 -15.56 -6.08 10.40
CA PHE A 156 -16.47 -4.97 10.13
C PHE A 156 -16.98 -5.01 8.68
N ALA A 157 -16.08 -5.16 7.69
CA ALA A 157 -16.45 -5.21 6.27
C ALA A 157 -17.39 -6.37 5.93
N GLU A 158 -17.28 -7.50 6.64
CA GLU A 158 -18.17 -8.65 6.50
C GLU A 158 -19.62 -8.31 6.92
N LYS A 159 -19.79 -7.46 7.94
CA LYS A 159 -21.10 -7.04 8.46
C LYS A 159 -21.66 -5.80 7.76
N GLU A 160 -20.78 -4.97 7.22
CA GLU A 160 -21.11 -3.71 6.53
C GLU A 160 -20.50 -3.71 5.11
N PRO A 161 -21.00 -4.60 4.22
CA PRO A 161 -20.36 -4.90 2.94
C PRO A 161 -20.32 -3.72 1.95
N ASP A 162 -21.15 -2.69 2.18
CA ASP A 162 -21.18 -1.47 1.35
C ASP A 162 -20.18 -0.40 1.80
N SER A 163 -19.48 -0.65 2.92
CA SER A 163 -18.54 0.28 3.51
C SER A 163 -17.09 -0.08 3.13
N VAL A 164 -16.27 0.95 2.93
CA VAL A 164 -14.82 0.83 2.79
C VAL A 164 -14.14 1.49 3.99
N ILE A 165 -13.29 0.74 4.66
CA ILE A 165 -12.57 1.18 5.85
C ILE A 165 -11.20 1.72 5.43
N LEU A 166 -10.87 2.93 5.86
CA LEU A 166 -9.54 3.51 5.75
C LEU A 166 -8.83 3.35 7.09
N LEU A 167 -7.57 2.90 7.09
CA LEU A 167 -6.75 2.96 8.28
C LEU A 167 -6.10 4.33 8.41
N GLY A 168 -6.42 5.03 9.51
CA GLY A 168 -5.88 6.33 9.83
C GLY A 168 -4.80 6.25 10.90
N ALA A 169 -3.64 6.85 10.65
CA ALA A 169 -2.57 7.03 11.64
C ALA A 169 -2.71 8.38 12.35
N GLY A 170 -2.35 8.45 13.62
CA GLY A 170 -2.30 9.69 14.37
C GLY A 170 -1.37 10.71 13.69
N ALA A 171 -1.87 11.93 13.49
CA ALA A 171 -1.07 12.99 12.87
C ALA A 171 -0.21 13.70 13.93
N GLU A 172 1.10 13.78 13.70
CA GLU A 172 2.07 14.39 14.60
C GLU A 172 2.49 15.81 14.16
N ARG A 173 2.26 16.13 12.89
CA ARG A 173 2.67 17.41 12.27
C ARG A 173 1.78 17.75 11.07
N PRO A 174 1.75 19.02 10.61
CA PRO A 174 0.95 19.44 9.46
C PRO A 174 1.62 19.02 8.13
N GLU A 175 1.52 17.73 7.80
CA GLU A 175 2.15 17.11 6.62
C GLU A 175 1.34 17.42 5.36
N THR A 176 2.00 17.95 4.33
CA THR A 176 1.37 18.34 3.06
C THR A 176 1.48 17.27 1.97
N GLU A 177 2.33 16.25 2.18
CA GLU A 177 2.53 15.17 1.21
C GLU A 177 1.63 13.95 1.46
N TYR A 178 0.83 13.97 2.53
CA TYR A 178 -0.10 12.90 2.87
C TYR A 178 -1.55 13.23 2.54
N GLY A 179 -2.34 12.18 2.33
CA GLY A 179 -3.78 12.25 2.46
C GLY A 179 -4.20 12.40 3.92
N TRP A 180 -5.27 13.15 4.17
CA TRP A 180 -5.83 13.35 5.50
C TRP A 180 -7.28 12.91 5.54
N ILE A 181 -7.66 12.31 6.66
CA ILE A 181 -9.01 11.84 6.94
C ILE A 181 -9.59 12.68 8.06
N GLU A 182 -10.67 13.39 7.78
CA GLU A 182 -11.45 14.12 8.77
C GLU A 182 -12.56 13.20 9.28
N PRO A 183 -12.47 12.70 10.53
CA PRO A 183 -13.48 11.81 11.07
C PRO A 183 -14.81 12.55 11.26
N GLY A 184 -15.91 11.86 10.99
CA GLY A 184 -17.24 12.34 11.29
C GLY A 184 -17.67 11.98 12.72
N SER A 185 -18.93 12.27 13.04
CA SER A 185 -19.51 12.02 14.38
C SER A 185 -20.33 10.72 14.46
N VAL A 186 -20.58 10.07 13.32
CA VAL A 186 -21.46 8.90 13.27
C VAL A 186 -20.65 7.64 13.59
N THR A 187 -21.00 6.98 14.69
CA THR A 187 -20.53 5.64 15.05
C THR A 187 -21.60 4.62 14.68
N LEU A 188 -21.18 3.46 14.17
CA LEU A 188 -22.13 2.39 13.87
C LEU A 188 -22.44 1.57 15.15
N SER A 189 -23.72 1.26 15.36
CA SER A 189 -24.16 0.44 16.49
C SER A 189 -23.54 -0.96 16.41
N GLY A 190 -22.98 -1.41 17.53
CA GLY A 190 -22.37 -2.74 17.63
C GLY A 190 -20.85 -2.79 17.54
N PHE A 191 -20.19 -1.73 17.06
CA PHE A 191 -18.71 -1.64 16.94
C PHE A 191 -18.10 -0.52 17.82
N GLY A 192 -18.90 0.13 18.65
CA GLY A 192 -18.43 1.22 19.49
C GLY A 192 -17.96 2.43 18.67
N ARG A 193 -16.88 3.09 19.15
CA ARG A 193 -16.27 4.24 18.47
C ARG A 193 -15.08 3.87 17.58
N GLU A 194 -14.90 2.60 17.30
CA GLU A 194 -13.72 2.13 16.57
C GLU A 194 -13.80 2.49 15.08
N PHE A 195 -15.00 2.36 14.49
CA PHE A 195 -15.24 2.69 13.08
C PHE A 195 -16.17 3.89 13.01
N VAL A 196 -15.64 5.02 12.60
CA VAL A 196 -16.42 6.26 12.46
C VAL A 196 -16.57 6.66 10.99
N SER A 197 -17.66 7.37 10.67
CA SER A 197 -17.83 7.91 9.32
C SER A 197 -16.69 8.83 8.95
N VAL A 198 -16.40 8.96 7.65
CA VAL A 198 -15.48 9.97 7.13
C VAL A 198 -16.29 11.20 6.74
N ARG A 199 -16.01 12.34 7.35
CA ARG A 199 -16.65 13.61 7.02
C ARG A 199 -16.09 14.18 5.72
N ARG A 200 -14.74 14.13 5.57
CA ARG A 200 -14.04 14.61 4.39
C ARG A 200 -12.70 13.90 4.23
N PHE A 201 -12.31 13.70 2.99
CA PHE A 201 -10.98 13.23 2.62
C PHE A 201 -10.23 14.36 1.90
N TRP A 202 -8.96 14.55 2.26
CA TRP A 202 -8.12 15.59 1.72
C TRP A 202 -6.84 14.96 1.14
N GLU A 203 -6.62 15.10 -0.15
CA GLU A 203 -5.39 14.62 -0.77
C GLU A 203 -4.38 15.75 -0.87
N LYS A 204 -3.29 15.65 -0.14
CA LYS A 204 -2.17 16.61 -0.13
C LYS A 204 -2.62 18.06 0.04
N PRO A 205 -3.22 18.40 1.18
CA PRO A 205 -3.71 19.75 1.42
C PRO A 205 -2.57 20.78 1.52
N PRO A 206 -2.85 22.06 1.22
CA PRO A 206 -1.90 23.13 1.51
C PRO A 206 -1.58 23.22 3.01
N LEU A 207 -0.42 23.78 3.36
CA LEU A 207 0.10 23.83 4.73
C LEU A 207 -0.91 24.43 5.73
N GLU A 208 -1.61 25.49 5.39
CA GLU A 208 -2.61 26.11 6.27
C GLU A 208 -3.76 25.15 6.57
N THR A 209 -4.25 24.43 5.56
CA THR A 209 -5.26 23.40 5.77
C THR A 209 -4.72 22.26 6.63
N ALA A 210 -3.49 21.79 6.36
CA ALA A 210 -2.87 20.73 7.15
C ALA A 210 -2.71 21.11 8.64
N ARG A 211 -2.41 22.37 8.94
CA ARG A 211 -2.38 22.89 10.32
C ARG A 211 -3.74 22.84 11.01
N LEU A 212 -4.81 23.20 10.28
CA LEU A 212 -6.17 23.13 10.80
C LEU A 212 -6.61 21.67 11.04
N LEU A 213 -6.31 20.78 10.12
CA LEU A 213 -6.61 19.36 10.25
C LEU A 213 -5.88 18.73 11.44
N LEU A 214 -4.60 19.07 11.64
CA LEU A 214 -3.82 18.64 12.81
C LEU A 214 -4.47 19.12 14.10
N ALA A 215 -4.83 20.41 14.20
CA ALA A 215 -5.44 20.99 15.39
C ALA A 215 -6.83 20.38 15.69
N GLN A 216 -7.53 19.85 14.68
CA GLN A 216 -8.82 19.16 14.82
C GLN A 216 -8.69 17.67 15.15
N GLY A 217 -7.45 17.14 15.26
CA GLY A 217 -7.24 15.72 15.54
C GLY A 217 -7.57 14.81 14.35
N CYS A 218 -7.49 15.32 13.12
CA CYS A 218 -7.65 14.52 11.91
C CYS A 218 -6.49 13.53 11.75
N LEU A 219 -6.71 12.46 11.00
CA LEU A 219 -5.77 11.36 10.83
C LEU A 219 -5.06 11.44 9.49
N TRP A 220 -3.83 10.95 9.43
CA TRP A 220 -3.17 10.68 8.15
C TRP A 220 -3.73 9.42 7.51
N ASN A 221 -3.94 9.46 6.20
CA ASN A 221 -4.30 8.27 5.43
C ASN A 221 -3.06 7.37 5.22
N THR A 222 -3.10 6.16 5.77
CA THR A 222 -2.03 5.18 5.56
C THR A 222 -2.06 4.51 4.19
N PHE A 223 -3.10 4.77 3.40
CA PHE A 223 -3.40 4.08 2.16
C PHE A 223 -3.67 2.56 2.33
N VAL A 224 -3.86 2.10 3.56
CA VAL A 224 -4.39 0.77 3.83
C VAL A 224 -5.91 0.88 3.88
N MET A 225 -6.58 0.09 3.04
CA MET A 225 -8.02 0.17 2.82
C MET A 225 -8.62 -1.22 2.80
N ILE A 226 -9.73 -1.44 3.50
CA ILE A 226 -10.39 -2.74 3.59
C ILE A 226 -11.87 -2.59 3.22
N GLY A 227 -12.41 -3.54 2.44
CA GLY A 227 -13.83 -3.57 2.10
C GLY A 227 -14.16 -4.74 1.18
N SER A 228 -15.42 -4.88 0.81
CA SER A 228 -15.80 -5.84 -0.23
C SER A 228 -15.30 -5.36 -1.60
N VAL A 229 -14.92 -6.30 -2.46
CA VAL A 229 -14.57 -5.98 -3.86
C VAL A 229 -15.71 -5.23 -4.54
N ALA A 230 -16.96 -5.63 -4.26
CA ALA A 230 -18.16 -4.99 -4.82
C ALA A 230 -18.28 -3.51 -4.41
N ALA A 231 -18.04 -3.17 -3.13
CA ALA A 231 -18.09 -1.79 -2.66
C ALA A 231 -17.05 -0.90 -3.35
N PHE A 232 -15.81 -1.38 -3.47
CA PHE A 232 -14.76 -0.67 -4.19
C PHE A 232 -15.10 -0.46 -5.67
N LEU A 233 -15.57 -1.51 -6.36
CA LEU A 233 -15.96 -1.43 -7.76
C LEU A 233 -17.14 -0.45 -7.98
N GLU A 234 -18.10 -0.43 -7.07
CA GLU A 234 -19.21 0.52 -7.12
C GLU A 234 -18.74 1.97 -6.94
N MET A 235 -17.83 2.23 -5.97
CA MET A 235 -17.23 3.55 -5.81
C MET A 235 -16.53 4.00 -7.11
N ILE A 236 -15.71 3.15 -7.71
CA ILE A 236 -15.00 3.48 -8.96
C ILE A 236 -16.00 3.68 -10.12
N ARG A 237 -17.00 2.83 -10.25
CA ARG A 237 -18.03 2.97 -11.31
C ARG A 237 -18.75 4.31 -11.22
N ASN A 238 -19.03 4.79 -10.00
CA ASN A 238 -19.75 6.05 -9.78
C ASN A 238 -18.86 7.28 -10.01
N THR A 239 -17.57 7.21 -9.72
CA THR A 239 -16.63 8.35 -9.78
C THR A 239 -15.81 8.40 -11.08
N ALA A 240 -15.50 7.25 -11.67
CA ALA A 240 -14.69 7.11 -12.88
C ALA A 240 -15.31 6.12 -13.88
N PRO A 241 -16.58 6.35 -14.34
CA PRO A 241 -17.33 5.38 -15.14
C PRO A 241 -16.66 5.02 -16.47
N VAL A 242 -16.04 5.98 -17.13
CA VAL A 242 -15.35 5.75 -18.42
C VAL A 242 -14.18 4.80 -18.23
N LEU A 243 -13.35 5.01 -17.21
CA LEU A 243 -12.23 4.14 -16.90
C LEU A 243 -12.71 2.73 -16.52
N PHE A 244 -13.75 2.66 -15.68
CA PHE A 244 -14.37 1.39 -15.27
C PHE A 244 -14.83 0.57 -16.48
N GLU A 245 -15.60 1.13 -17.39
CA GLU A 245 -16.09 0.43 -18.59
C GLU A 245 -14.95 0.07 -19.55
N THR A 246 -13.92 0.91 -19.66
CA THR A 246 -12.73 0.63 -20.47
C THR A 246 -12.01 -0.62 -19.97
N PHE A 247 -11.73 -0.72 -18.66
CA PHE A 247 -11.10 -1.90 -18.08
C PHE A 247 -11.98 -3.14 -18.15
N LYS A 248 -13.28 -2.99 -17.89
CA LYS A 248 -14.25 -4.07 -18.00
C LYS A 248 -14.30 -4.66 -19.41
N SER A 249 -14.14 -3.85 -20.46
CA SER A 249 -14.10 -4.32 -21.84
C SER A 249 -12.89 -5.19 -22.18
N ALA A 250 -11.84 -5.12 -21.39
CA ALA A 250 -10.64 -5.95 -21.52
C ALA A 250 -10.74 -7.29 -20.79
N LEU A 251 -11.79 -7.48 -19.97
CA LEU A 251 -12.06 -8.77 -19.35
C LEU A 251 -12.46 -9.81 -20.42
N PRO A 252 -11.91 -11.01 -20.38
CA PRO A 252 -12.35 -12.10 -21.24
C PRO A 252 -13.76 -12.56 -20.85
N HIS A 253 -14.53 -13.03 -21.80
CA HIS A 253 -15.88 -13.53 -21.53
C HIS A 253 -15.90 -14.91 -20.86
N SER A 254 -14.78 -15.64 -20.83
CA SER A 254 -14.71 -17.03 -20.36
C SER A 254 -13.44 -17.48 -19.64
N GLU A 255 -12.40 -16.65 -19.53
CA GLU A 255 -11.12 -17.03 -18.91
C GLU A 255 -10.62 -15.95 -17.93
N VAL A 256 -9.82 -16.40 -16.95
CA VAL A 256 -9.33 -15.54 -15.83
C VAL A 256 -8.24 -14.54 -16.28
N GLU A 257 -7.70 -14.70 -17.50
CA GLU A 257 -6.58 -13.89 -17.98
C GLU A 257 -7.06 -12.68 -18.78
N PHE A 258 -6.66 -11.50 -18.34
CA PHE A 258 -6.84 -10.26 -19.11
C PHE A 258 -6.06 -10.35 -20.43
N ASP A 259 -6.64 -9.83 -21.50
CA ASP A 259 -5.93 -9.67 -22.76
C ASP A 259 -4.81 -8.64 -22.61
N GLU A 260 -3.57 -9.12 -22.49
CA GLU A 260 -2.38 -8.27 -22.31
C GLU A 260 -2.25 -7.19 -23.40
N ARG A 261 -2.66 -7.49 -24.63
CA ARG A 261 -2.58 -6.52 -25.76
C ARG A 261 -3.59 -5.40 -25.57
N LYS A 262 -4.82 -5.73 -25.15
CA LYS A 262 -5.83 -4.72 -24.83
C LYS A 262 -5.39 -3.88 -23.64
N MET A 263 -4.84 -4.50 -22.60
CA MET A 263 -4.32 -3.77 -21.45
C MET A 263 -3.17 -2.84 -21.83
N GLN A 264 -2.26 -3.27 -22.72
CA GLN A 264 -1.21 -2.39 -23.24
C GLN A 264 -1.80 -1.15 -23.91
N VAL A 265 -2.80 -1.32 -24.81
CA VAL A 265 -3.46 -0.20 -25.51
C VAL A 265 -4.16 0.73 -24.52
N ILE A 266 -4.87 0.18 -23.53
CA ILE A 266 -5.53 0.98 -22.49
C ILE A 266 -4.51 1.85 -21.75
N TYR A 267 -3.42 1.25 -21.28
CA TYR A 267 -2.38 1.97 -20.56
C TYR A 267 -1.65 3.01 -21.41
N ASP A 268 -1.46 2.77 -22.70
CA ASP A 268 -0.80 3.70 -23.63
C ASP A 268 -1.68 4.93 -23.97
N THR A 269 -3.00 4.80 -23.84
CA THR A 269 -3.96 5.85 -24.23
C THR A 269 -4.59 6.59 -23.07
N MET A 270 -4.58 6.00 -21.86
CA MET A 270 -5.20 6.61 -20.69
C MET A 270 -4.32 7.69 -20.05
N ALA A 271 -4.94 8.69 -19.44
CA ALA A 271 -4.26 9.62 -18.56
C ALA A 271 -3.98 8.99 -17.19
N SER A 272 -2.94 9.48 -16.51
CA SER A 272 -2.66 9.07 -15.13
C SER A 272 -3.81 9.47 -14.20
N SER A 273 -4.17 8.56 -13.28
CA SER A 273 -5.37 8.68 -12.46
C SER A 273 -5.09 8.22 -11.01
N ASP A 274 -5.54 9.03 -10.04
CA ASP A 274 -5.24 8.85 -8.63
C ASP A 274 -6.46 8.44 -7.82
N PHE A 275 -6.39 7.27 -7.16
CA PHE A 275 -7.51 6.71 -6.41
C PHE A 275 -7.95 7.59 -5.24
N SER A 276 -7.01 8.18 -4.50
CA SER A 276 -7.33 9.05 -3.37
C SER A 276 -8.11 10.29 -3.79
N ARG A 277 -7.65 10.93 -4.87
CA ARG A 277 -8.22 12.18 -5.35
C ARG A 277 -9.55 11.98 -6.06
N GLU A 278 -9.65 10.94 -6.89
CA GLU A 278 -10.80 10.75 -7.78
C GLU A 278 -11.90 9.89 -7.14
N VAL A 279 -11.53 8.94 -6.27
CA VAL A 279 -12.49 8.01 -5.68
C VAL A 279 -12.74 8.30 -4.20
N LEU A 280 -11.69 8.29 -3.36
CA LEU A 280 -11.88 8.47 -1.91
C LEU A 280 -12.48 9.84 -1.58
N ALA A 281 -11.97 10.92 -2.20
CA ALA A 281 -12.47 12.27 -1.95
C ALA A 281 -13.92 12.47 -2.40
N ALA A 282 -14.41 11.69 -3.38
CA ALA A 282 -15.74 11.80 -3.95
C ALA A 282 -16.78 10.82 -3.37
N SER A 283 -16.36 9.86 -2.51
CA SER A 283 -17.25 8.79 -2.00
C SER A 283 -17.25 8.69 -0.48
N THR A 284 -17.14 9.82 0.22
CA THR A 284 -16.99 9.85 1.69
C THR A 284 -18.14 9.22 2.45
N GLU A 285 -19.34 9.16 1.89
CA GLU A 285 -20.53 8.53 2.46
C GLU A 285 -20.36 7.02 2.67
N ARG A 286 -19.53 6.38 1.82
CA ARG A 286 -19.19 4.95 1.92
C ARG A 286 -17.97 4.68 2.79
N LEU A 287 -17.23 5.74 3.15
CA LEU A 287 -15.99 5.58 3.91
C LEU A 287 -16.23 5.51 5.39
N ARG A 288 -15.47 4.64 6.03
CA ARG A 288 -15.28 4.57 7.49
C ARG A 288 -13.80 4.70 7.76
N VAL A 289 -13.44 5.22 8.91
CA VAL A 289 -12.06 5.26 9.36
C VAL A 289 -11.90 4.48 10.65
N ALA A 290 -10.90 3.61 10.68
CA ALA A 290 -10.38 2.99 11.88
C ALA A 290 -9.04 3.65 12.23
N SER A 291 -8.93 4.18 13.44
CA SER A 291 -7.64 4.66 13.93
C SER A 291 -6.75 3.48 14.30
N CYS A 292 -5.57 3.40 13.73
CA CYS A 292 -4.57 2.43 14.16
C CYS A 292 -3.71 2.94 15.35
N GLY A 293 -4.06 4.10 15.91
CA GLY A 293 -3.33 4.67 17.03
C GLY A 293 -1.90 5.11 16.70
N GLU A 294 -1.03 5.04 17.69
CA GLU A 294 0.40 5.40 17.56
C GLU A 294 1.24 4.17 17.14
N VAL A 295 0.92 3.59 15.98
CA VAL A 295 1.65 2.42 15.46
C VAL A 295 3.02 2.75 14.85
N GLY A 296 3.49 3.98 14.99
CA GLY A 296 4.76 4.40 14.40
C GLY A 296 4.76 4.29 12.86
N TRP A 297 3.65 4.67 12.22
CA TRP A 297 3.50 4.58 10.77
C TRP A 297 4.34 5.64 10.04
N SER A 298 4.93 5.22 8.91
CA SER A 298 5.60 6.12 7.96
C SER A 298 5.50 5.57 6.54
N ASP A 299 5.29 6.46 5.56
CA ASP A 299 5.36 6.12 4.13
C ASP A 299 6.80 5.96 3.63
N LEU A 300 7.79 6.25 4.47
CA LEU A 300 9.22 6.29 4.11
C LEU A 300 9.47 7.09 2.82
N GLY A 301 8.71 8.17 2.61
CA GLY A 301 8.72 8.95 1.36
C GLY A 301 9.90 9.93 1.27
N GLU A 302 10.60 10.18 2.38
CA GLU A 302 11.75 11.08 2.47
C GLU A 302 12.88 10.45 3.27
N PRO A 303 14.16 10.83 3.00
CA PRO A 303 15.31 10.32 3.73
C PRO A 303 15.21 10.49 5.26
N ARG A 304 14.63 11.59 5.73
CA ARG A 304 14.45 11.85 7.17
C ARG A 304 13.55 10.82 7.84
N ARG A 305 12.43 10.49 7.21
CA ARG A 305 11.45 9.50 7.72
C ARG A 305 12.06 8.09 7.74
N PHE A 306 12.88 7.79 6.74
CA PHE A 306 13.62 6.55 6.68
C PHE A 306 14.63 6.44 7.83
N ILE A 307 15.42 7.47 8.09
CA ILE A 307 16.40 7.49 9.21
C ILE A 307 15.68 7.35 10.56
N ALA A 308 14.55 8.02 10.76
CA ALA A 308 13.74 7.90 11.97
C ALA A 308 13.25 6.45 12.19
N ALA A 309 12.77 5.80 11.14
CA ALA A 309 12.34 4.39 11.20
C ALA A 309 13.50 3.44 11.52
N LEU A 310 14.70 3.68 11.00
CA LEU A 310 15.91 2.91 11.35
C LEU A 310 16.27 3.05 12.82
N ALA A 311 16.23 4.25 13.36
CA ALA A 311 16.53 4.52 14.76
C ALA A 311 15.56 3.80 15.70
N GLN A 312 14.26 3.73 15.34
CA GLN A 312 13.25 2.99 16.10
C GLN A 312 13.48 1.48 16.09
N ASN A 313 13.99 0.92 14.98
CA ASN A 313 14.24 -0.52 14.86
C ASN A 313 15.52 -1.01 15.54
N GLY A 314 16.37 -0.14 16.06
CA GLY A 314 17.63 -0.53 16.69
C GLY A 314 18.61 -1.22 15.73
N THR A 315 18.43 -1.09 14.43
CA THR A 315 19.36 -1.63 13.44
C THR A 315 20.55 -0.69 13.33
N ASP A 316 21.73 -1.19 13.75
CA ASP A 316 23.01 -0.59 13.38
C ASP A 316 23.13 -0.64 11.86
N ASN A 317 22.88 0.49 11.21
CA ASN A 317 22.95 0.54 9.76
C ASN A 317 24.38 0.84 9.34
N PRO A 318 25.03 -0.01 8.52
CA PRO A 318 26.38 0.23 8.00
C PRO A 318 26.47 1.44 7.06
N TRP A 319 25.35 2.01 6.66
CA TRP A 319 25.31 3.25 5.88
C TRP A 319 25.37 4.40 6.86
N ALA A 320 26.54 4.65 7.35
CA ALA A 320 26.76 5.68 8.34
C ALA A 320 25.88 6.89 8.01
N ALA A 321 25.13 7.34 9.01
CA ALA A 321 24.31 8.55 8.93
C ALA A 321 25.00 9.68 8.15
N THR A 322 26.32 9.77 8.23
CA THR A 322 27.19 10.71 7.51
C THR A 322 27.13 10.57 5.97
N ASP A 323 27.08 9.35 5.40
CA ASP A 323 27.03 9.18 3.95
C ASP A 323 25.66 9.50 3.37
N ILE A 324 24.60 9.16 4.11
CA ILE A 324 23.23 9.56 3.77
C ILE A 324 23.09 11.08 3.82
N CYS A 325 23.67 11.73 4.84
CA CYS A 325 23.65 13.17 5.02
C CYS A 325 24.28 13.93 3.87
N ASN A 326 25.51 13.59 3.58
CA ASN A 326 26.29 14.29 2.55
C ASN A 326 25.67 14.16 1.16
N LYS A 327 25.02 13.02 0.87
CA LYS A 327 24.39 12.74 -0.44
C LYS A 327 22.93 13.16 -0.54
N CYS A 328 22.21 13.25 0.58
CA CYS A 328 20.81 13.68 0.62
C CYS A 328 20.62 15.13 1.09
N GLY A 329 21.71 15.88 1.33
CA GLY A 329 21.67 17.28 1.77
C GLY A 329 21.16 17.47 3.20
N LEU A 330 21.24 16.44 4.05
CA LEU A 330 20.90 16.54 5.47
C LEU A 330 22.13 16.95 6.28
N THR A 331 21.98 17.90 7.21
CA THR A 331 23.05 18.28 8.14
C THR A 331 23.16 17.29 9.30
N HIS A 332 24.34 17.16 9.88
CA HIS A 332 24.59 16.33 11.06
C HIS A 332 23.62 16.64 12.22
N GLU A 333 23.33 17.92 12.43
CA GLU A 333 22.40 18.40 13.46
C GLU A 333 20.95 17.92 13.23
N GLN A 334 20.51 17.86 11.98
CA GLN A 334 19.20 17.34 11.60
C GLN A 334 19.06 15.83 11.89
N ILE A 335 20.15 15.09 11.85
CA ILE A 335 20.16 13.64 12.14
C ILE A 335 20.15 13.37 13.62
N VAL A 336 20.98 14.09 14.39
CA VAL A 336 21.00 13.98 15.87
C VAL A 336 19.61 14.29 16.44
N THR A 337 18.94 15.32 15.91
CA THR A 337 17.56 15.67 16.30
C THR A 337 16.55 14.57 15.97
N LEU A 338 16.75 13.84 14.87
CA LEU A 338 15.86 12.74 14.44
C LEU A 338 16.12 11.42 15.18
N SER A 339 17.31 11.23 15.76
CA SER A 339 17.69 10.00 16.46
C SER A 339 17.18 9.93 17.92
N GLY A 340 16.63 11.02 18.46
CA GLY A 340 16.11 11.11 19.83
C GLY A 340 17.19 11.10 20.93
N PRO A 341 16.90 11.63 22.13
CA PRO A 341 17.90 11.82 23.19
C PRO A 341 18.36 10.53 23.91
N GLU A 342 17.73 9.38 23.71
CA GLU A 342 18.03 8.16 24.48
C GLU A 342 18.98 7.16 23.83
N LYS A 343 19.46 7.35 22.60
CA LYS A 343 20.42 6.44 21.95
C LYS A 343 21.69 7.15 21.46
N ASN A 344 22.33 7.93 22.34
CA ASN A 344 23.68 8.49 22.15
C ASN A 344 24.76 7.38 22.28
N LYS A 345 24.71 6.32 21.43
CA LYS A 345 25.81 5.38 21.22
C LYS A 345 26.03 5.07 19.75
N ILE A 346 25.94 6.07 18.90
CA ILE A 346 26.63 6.00 17.61
C ILE A 346 28.04 6.53 17.88
N GLN A 347 28.97 5.65 18.21
CA GLN A 347 30.40 5.97 18.24
C GLN A 347 30.82 6.31 16.81
N PHE A 348 30.91 7.60 16.53
CA PHE A 348 31.64 8.08 15.36
C PHE A 348 33.12 7.80 15.62
N HIS A 349 33.71 6.87 14.86
CA HIS A 349 35.14 6.77 14.78
C HIS A 349 35.69 8.05 14.15
N GLU A 350 36.10 8.99 14.99
CA GLU A 350 37.06 10.00 14.63
C GLU A 350 38.41 9.31 14.39
N SER A 351 38.66 8.89 13.18
CA SER A 351 39.98 8.44 12.74
C SER A 351 40.14 8.83 11.29
N ALA A 352 40.67 10.01 11.06
CA ALA A 352 41.55 10.36 9.97
C ALA A 352 41.49 11.87 9.64
N MET A 353 41.97 12.73 10.52
CA MET A 353 42.53 14.03 10.14
C MET A 353 43.50 14.54 11.24
N LEU A 354 44.63 13.88 11.36
CA LEU A 354 45.84 14.47 11.97
C LEU A 354 47.04 13.64 11.51
N SER A 355 47.51 13.84 10.29
CA SER A 355 48.90 13.61 9.92
C SER A 355 49.21 14.19 8.55
N SER A 356 49.34 15.49 8.47
CA SER A 356 50.21 16.14 7.48
C SER A 356 50.56 17.54 7.91
N SER A 357 51.45 17.59 8.89
CA SER A 357 52.33 18.75 9.11
C SER A 357 53.56 18.31 9.89
N ARG A 358 54.52 17.79 9.14
CA ARG A 358 55.97 18.00 9.33
C ARG A 358 56.70 17.54 8.08
#